data_b6a44fd6bf052cca4a2e249001188d39
#
_entry.id   b6a44fd6bf052cca4a2e249001188d39
#
_cell.length_a   1.000
_cell.length_b   1.000
_cell.length_c   1.000
_cell.angle_alpha   90.00
_cell.angle_beta   90.00
_cell.angle_gamma   90.00
#
_symmetry.space_group_name_H-M   'P 1'
#
loop_
_entity.id
_entity.type
_entity.pdbx_description
1 polymer ?
#
loop_
_entity_poly.entity_id
_entity_poly.type
_entity_poly.pdbx_seq_one_letter_code
_entity_poly.pdbx_strand_id
1 'polypeptide(L)' 'MKQPDILLFMSDQHGADYCSWGDVKVDTPTLDAIRKTGTVFENTYTSCPLCVPARISFMSSKLPSDTGCYGNQDALPDI' A
#
# COMPACT_ATOMS: atom_id res chain seq x y z
N MET A 1 -24.16 -10.55 -12.56
CA MET A 1 -23.02 -10.91 -11.71
C MET A 1 -23.05 -10.06 -10.45
N LYS A 2 -22.93 -10.68 -9.30
CA LYS A 2 -22.82 -9.93 -8.04
C LYS A 2 -21.53 -9.15 -8.00
N GLN A 3 -21.60 -7.93 -7.48
CA GLN A 3 -20.41 -7.18 -7.14
C GLN A 3 -19.75 -7.83 -5.92
N PRO A 4 -18.44 -8.09 -5.96
CA PRO A 4 -17.76 -8.69 -4.82
C PRO A 4 -17.59 -7.68 -3.67
N ASP A 5 -17.53 -8.20 -2.47
CA ASP A 5 -17.06 -7.42 -1.33
C ASP A 5 -15.54 -7.32 -1.40
N ILE A 6 -15.01 -6.13 -1.12
CA ILE A 6 -13.56 -5.89 -1.14
C ILE A 6 -13.11 -5.51 0.26
N LEU A 7 -12.14 -6.26 0.77
CA LEU A 7 -11.52 -5.97 2.06
C LEU A 7 -10.04 -5.67 1.82
N LEU A 8 -9.65 -4.45 2.15
CA LEU A 8 -8.27 -3.99 1.98
C LEU A 8 -7.54 -4.01 3.32
N PHE A 9 -6.44 -4.75 3.39
CA PHE A 9 -5.52 -4.72 4.52
C PHE A 9 -4.30 -3.90 4.13
N MET A 10 -3.97 -2.92 4.95
CA MET A 10 -2.82 -2.05 4.73
C MET A 10 -1.96 -2.05 5.99
N SER A 11 -0.67 -2.39 5.85
CA SER A 11 0.29 -2.33 6.94
C SER A 11 1.09 -1.04 6.87
N ASP A 12 1.53 -0.56 8.02
CA ASP A 12 2.46 0.55 8.12
C ASP A 12 3.88 0.01 8.21
N GLN A 13 4.80 0.67 7.53
CA GLN A 13 6.26 0.41 7.64
C GLN A 13 6.63 -1.07 7.46
N HIS A 14 5.95 -1.75 6.54
CA HIS A 14 6.24 -3.14 6.22
C HIS A 14 6.95 -3.21 4.86
N GLY A 15 8.25 -3.45 4.87
CA GLY A 15 9.01 -3.62 3.64
C GLY A 15 8.57 -4.86 2.88
N ALA A 16 8.48 -4.77 1.56
CA ALA A 16 8.00 -5.87 0.72
C ALA A 16 8.87 -7.13 0.82
N ASP A 17 10.15 -6.96 1.18
CA ASP A 17 11.08 -8.09 1.32
C ASP A 17 10.93 -8.86 2.63
N TYR A 18 10.16 -8.35 3.58
CA TYR A 18 9.98 -8.94 4.90
C TYR A 18 8.77 -9.87 4.91
N CYS A 19 8.92 -11.04 4.32
CA CYS A 19 7.88 -12.06 4.27
C CYS A 19 8.50 -13.43 3.97
N SER A 20 7.69 -14.49 4.01
CA SER A 20 8.19 -15.86 3.82
C SER A 20 8.87 -16.08 2.47
N TRP A 21 8.46 -15.36 1.45
CA TRP A 21 9.03 -15.47 0.09
C TRP A 21 9.97 -14.31 -0.26
N GLY A 22 10.21 -13.39 0.66
CA GLY A 22 11.07 -12.24 0.42
C GLY A 22 12.55 -12.51 0.69
N ASP A 23 13.38 -11.50 0.47
CA ASP A 23 14.83 -11.60 0.70
C ASP A 23 15.17 -11.66 2.19
N VAL A 24 14.38 -10.98 3.01
CA VAL A 24 14.49 -11.06 4.48
C VAL A 24 13.45 -12.04 4.99
N LYS A 25 13.91 -13.21 5.42
CA LYS A 25 13.00 -14.29 5.82
C LYS A 25 12.32 -13.97 7.14
N VAL A 26 11.03 -13.70 7.06
CA VAL A 26 10.12 -13.53 8.18
C VAL A 26 8.97 -14.49 7.98
N ASP A 27 8.60 -15.21 9.01
CA ASP A 27 7.51 -16.17 8.92
C ASP A 27 6.17 -15.43 8.86
N THR A 28 5.53 -15.47 7.68
CA THR A 28 4.23 -14.85 7.43
C THR A 28 3.26 -15.87 6.84
N PRO A 29 2.78 -16.83 7.67
CA PRO A 29 2.00 -17.96 7.16
C PRO A 29 0.68 -17.54 6.55
N THR A 30 -0.01 -16.55 7.08
CA THR A 30 -1.29 -16.09 6.54
C THR A 30 -1.10 -15.40 5.18
N LEU A 31 -0.09 -14.52 5.07
CA LEU A 31 0.24 -13.89 3.79
C LEU A 31 0.65 -14.94 2.76
N ASP A 32 1.42 -15.93 3.16
CA ASP A 32 1.83 -17.02 2.28
C ASP A 32 0.63 -17.83 1.78
N ALA A 33 -0.34 -18.09 2.63
CA ALA A 33 -1.57 -18.77 2.23
C ALA A 33 -2.38 -17.95 1.20
N ILE A 34 -2.47 -16.64 1.40
CA ILE A 34 -3.15 -15.74 0.46
C ILE A 34 -2.40 -15.71 -0.87
N ARG A 35 -1.07 -15.65 -0.82
CA ARG A 35 -0.22 -15.67 -2.01
C ARG A 35 -0.47 -16.90 -2.87
N LYS A 36 -0.60 -18.07 -2.25
CA LYS A 36 -0.77 -19.33 -2.95
C LYS A 36 -2.09 -19.44 -3.72
N THR A 37 -3.12 -18.74 -3.25
CA THR A 37 -4.45 -18.78 -3.87
C THR A 37 -4.81 -17.52 -4.63
N GLY A 38 -4.01 -16.46 -4.48
CA GLY A 38 -4.26 -15.17 -5.11
C GLY A 38 -3.16 -14.77 -6.06
N THR A 39 -3.03 -13.46 -6.27
CA THR A 39 -2.04 -12.88 -7.17
C THR A 39 -1.09 -11.98 -6.37
N VAL A 40 0.21 -12.13 -6.62
CA VAL A 40 1.25 -11.26 -6.06
C VAL A 40 1.69 -10.28 -7.14
N PHE A 41 1.64 -9.00 -6.83
CA PHE A 41 2.13 -7.94 -7.71
C PHE A 41 3.52 -7.52 -7.26
N GLU A 42 4.55 -7.99 -7.96
CA GLU A 42 5.95 -7.77 -7.56
C GLU A 42 6.44 -6.36 -7.91
N ASN A 43 5.90 -5.77 -8.97
CA ASN A 43 6.31 -4.46 -9.48
C ASN A 43 5.17 -3.46 -9.29
N THR A 44 4.98 -3.02 -8.06
CA THR A 44 3.94 -2.06 -7.71
C THR A 44 4.59 -0.76 -7.27
N TYR A 45 4.06 0.36 -7.76
CA TYR A 45 4.62 1.69 -7.52
C TYR A 45 3.63 2.56 -6.76
N THR A 46 4.15 3.35 -5.84
CA THR A 46 3.37 4.35 -5.12
C THR A 46 3.46 5.70 -5.83
N SER A 47 2.47 6.55 -5.62
CA SER A 47 2.50 7.95 -6.09
C SER A 47 3.52 8.80 -5.33
N CYS A 48 3.89 8.40 -4.12
CA CYS A 48 4.91 9.05 -3.32
C CYS A 48 5.46 8.05 -2.29
N PRO A 49 6.78 7.96 -2.10
CA PRO A 49 7.38 6.99 -1.17
C PRO A 49 7.39 7.46 0.28
N LEU A 50 6.38 8.20 0.71
CA LEU A 50 6.21 8.69 2.07
C LEU A 50 4.78 8.39 2.56
N CYS A 51 4.64 8.16 3.86
CA CYS A 51 3.39 7.69 4.45
C CYS A 51 2.21 8.63 4.21
N VAL A 52 2.34 9.90 4.64
CA VAL A 52 1.23 10.85 4.58
C VAL A 52 0.85 11.19 3.13
N PRO A 53 1.78 11.57 2.25
CA PRO A 53 1.43 11.87 0.86
C PRO A 53 0.80 10.69 0.13
N ALA A 54 1.34 9.49 0.32
CA ALA A 54 0.80 8.28 -0.33
C ALA A 54 -0.62 7.97 0.15
N ARG A 55 -0.87 8.10 1.45
CA ARG A 55 -2.20 7.83 2.02
C ARG A 55 -3.23 8.86 1.59
N ILE A 56 -2.84 10.14 1.51
CA ILE A 56 -3.72 11.18 1.01
C ILE A 56 -4.05 10.93 -0.46
N SER A 57 -3.07 10.58 -1.28
CA SER A 57 -3.29 10.18 -2.67
C SER A 57 -4.26 9.01 -2.77
N PHE A 58 -4.04 7.98 -1.96
CA PHE A 58 -4.87 6.78 -1.95
C PHE A 58 -6.33 7.10 -1.59
N MET A 59 -6.54 7.91 -0.55
CA MET A 59 -7.89 8.25 -0.07
C MET A 59 -8.62 9.25 -0.95
N SER A 60 -7.89 10.15 -1.61
CA SER A 60 -8.48 11.21 -2.45
C SER A 60 -8.57 10.85 -3.92
N SER A 61 -7.91 9.78 -4.35
CA SER A 61 -7.73 9.42 -5.77
C SER A 61 -7.00 10.50 -6.57
N LYS A 62 -6.12 11.27 -5.90
CA LYS A 62 -5.36 12.37 -6.50
C LYS A 62 -3.87 12.16 -6.30
N LEU A 63 -3.08 12.65 -7.23
CA LEU A 63 -1.62 12.65 -7.12
C LEU A 63 -1.13 13.73 -6.15
N PRO A 64 0.09 13.61 -5.58
CA PRO A 64 0.66 14.66 -4.74
C PRO A 64 0.73 16.02 -5.41
N SER A 65 0.94 16.07 -6.73
CA SER A 65 0.91 17.31 -7.50
C SER A 65 -0.45 18.01 -7.45
N ASP A 66 -1.52 17.26 -7.25
CA ASP A 66 -2.88 17.81 -7.17
C ASP A 66 -3.27 18.14 -5.73
N THR A 67 -2.79 17.36 -4.76
CA THR A 67 -3.10 17.58 -3.35
C THR A 67 -2.20 18.61 -2.70
N GLY A 68 -1.00 18.82 -3.24
CA GLY A 68 0.03 19.69 -2.65
C GLY A 68 0.74 19.08 -1.46
N CYS A 69 0.45 17.84 -1.11
CA CYS A 69 1.07 17.15 0.01
C CYS A 69 2.25 16.30 -0.48
N TYR A 70 3.46 16.75 -0.21
CA TYR A 70 4.70 16.11 -0.64
C TYR A 70 5.52 15.49 0.49
N GLY A 71 5.19 15.79 1.73
CA GLY A 71 5.94 15.30 2.88
C GLY A 71 5.04 15.01 4.08
N ASN A 72 5.57 14.24 5.03
CA ASN A 72 4.82 13.85 6.23
C ASN A 72 4.49 15.01 7.15
N GLN A 73 5.18 16.14 6.96
CA GLN A 73 5.00 17.35 7.76
C GLN A 73 4.07 18.36 7.10
N ASP A 74 3.62 18.11 5.88
CA ASP A 74 2.76 19.04 5.18
C ASP A 74 1.36 19.04 5.81
N ALA A 75 0.71 20.21 5.75
CA ALA A 75 -0.67 20.33 6.18
C ALA A 75 -1.58 19.46 5.31
N LEU A 76 -2.67 18.96 5.90
CA LEU A 76 -3.66 18.25 5.14
C LEU A 76 -4.28 19.17 4.09
N PRO A 77 -4.29 18.76 2.82
CA PRO A 77 -4.92 19.55 1.78
C PRO A 77 -6.44 19.57 1.93
N ASP A 78 -7.05 20.60 1.39
CA ASP A 78 -8.49 20.70 1.25
C ASP A 78 -8.90 19.90 0.01
N ILE A 79 -9.35 18.69 0.23
CA ILE A 79 -9.65 17.74 -0.85
C ILE A 79 -11.12 17.37 -0.91
#